data_6357de088f04f398d35f15e09b515faf
#
_entry.id   6357de088f04f398d35f15e09b515faf
#
_cell.length_a   1.000
_cell.length_b   1.000
_cell.length_c   1.000
_cell.angle_alpha   90.00
_cell.angle_beta   90.00
_cell.angle_gamma   90.00
#
_symmetry.space_group_name_H-M   'P 1'
#
loop_
_entity.id
_entity.type
_entity.pdbx_description
1 polymer ?
#
loop_
_entity_poly.entity_id
_entity_poly.type
_entity_poly.pdbx_seq_one_letter_code
_entity_poly.pdbx_strand_id
1 'polypeptide(L)'
;MVDGINMHVNAGEIVGLLGPNGAGKTTSFYMIVGLVRPNSGRVIFSDTDVTSYPMHKRARLGMGYLPQEESIFRKMTVEQNIMAILETLPMSKTERRNRCDQLLHQFGIERIAKNIALTLSGGEKRRLTIARSLVTKPKLLMLDEPFSGVDPIAVYDVQQIIVNLRKSGLAILVTDHNVRETLSIVDRAYLIYEGRVESEGTKDFLINDPISRQLYLGERFKM
;
A
#
# COMPACT_ATOMS: atom_id res chain seq x y z
N MET A 1 -14.16 8.44 -13.61
CA MET A 1 -15.34 7.88 -12.90
C MET A 1 -15.06 6.40 -12.73
N VAL A 2 -15.53 5.75 -11.65
CA VAL A 2 -15.41 4.28 -11.48
C VAL A 2 -16.75 3.67 -11.82
N ASP A 3 -16.75 2.61 -12.65
CA ASP A 3 -17.95 1.99 -13.18
C ASP A 3 -17.85 0.46 -13.10
N GLY A 4 -18.44 -0.14 -12.08
CA GLY A 4 -18.61 -1.58 -11.96
C GLY A 4 -17.32 -2.38 -11.73
N ILE A 5 -16.32 -1.82 -11.02
CA ILE A 5 -15.09 -2.54 -10.67
C ILE A 5 -15.40 -3.67 -9.69
N ASN A 6 -15.06 -4.90 -10.08
CA ASN A 6 -15.05 -6.06 -9.20
C ASN A 6 -13.61 -6.54 -9.02
N MET A 7 -13.16 -6.64 -7.77
CA MET A 7 -11.81 -7.09 -7.45
C MET A 7 -11.75 -7.73 -6.06
N HIS A 8 -10.76 -8.56 -5.84
CA HIS A 8 -10.50 -9.15 -4.53
C HIS A 8 -9.00 -9.22 -4.25
N VAL A 9 -8.64 -9.34 -2.98
CA VAL A 9 -7.27 -9.54 -2.51
C VAL A 9 -7.30 -10.60 -1.42
N ASN A 10 -6.52 -11.67 -1.58
CA ASN A 10 -6.42 -12.75 -0.61
C ASN A 10 -5.32 -12.48 0.43
N ALA A 11 -5.40 -13.14 1.59
CA ALA A 11 -4.33 -13.11 2.57
C ALA A 11 -3.02 -13.65 1.99
N GLY A 12 -1.91 -12.97 2.25
CA GLY A 12 -0.60 -13.37 1.73
C GLY A 12 -0.43 -13.15 0.21
N GLU A 13 -1.20 -12.27 -0.39
CA GLU A 13 -1.15 -11.95 -1.81
C GLU A 13 -0.82 -10.47 -2.03
N ILE A 14 -0.02 -10.17 -3.06
CA ILE A 14 0.18 -8.82 -3.58
C ILE A 14 -0.61 -8.66 -4.87
N VAL A 15 -1.60 -7.79 -4.85
CA VAL A 15 -2.43 -7.46 -6.01
C VAL A 15 -2.10 -6.06 -6.51
N GLY A 16 -1.81 -5.93 -7.79
CA GLY A 16 -1.60 -4.64 -8.47
C GLY A 16 -2.91 -4.05 -8.98
N LEU A 17 -3.04 -2.72 -8.88
CA LEU A 17 -4.08 -1.96 -9.56
C LEU A 17 -3.42 -1.05 -10.59
N LEU A 18 -3.42 -1.45 -11.84
CA LEU A 18 -2.70 -0.83 -12.94
C LEU A 18 -3.65 -0.04 -13.84
N GLY A 19 -3.12 0.88 -14.63
CA GLY A 19 -3.88 1.65 -15.60
C GLY A 19 -3.35 3.07 -15.79
N PRO A 20 -3.74 3.76 -16.84
CA PRO A 20 -3.30 5.12 -17.12
C PRO A 20 -3.79 6.13 -16.07
N ASN A 21 -3.29 7.35 -16.16
CA ASN A 21 -3.78 8.46 -15.33
C ASN A 21 -5.25 8.71 -15.64
N GLY A 22 -6.06 8.95 -14.59
CA GLY A 22 -7.50 9.15 -14.74
C GLY A 22 -8.34 7.87 -14.90
N ALA A 23 -7.73 6.67 -14.96
CA ALA A 23 -8.45 5.40 -15.11
C ALA A 23 -9.36 5.05 -13.91
N GLY A 24 -9.22 5.71 -12.77
CA GLY A 24 -10.04 5.45 -11.58
C GLY A 24 -9.33 4.75 -10.43
N LYS A 25 -8.01 4.50 -10.51
CA LYS A 25 -7.21 3.79 -9.50
C LYS A 25 -7.35 4.44 -8.10
N THR A 26 -6.98 5.71 -7.97
CA THR A 26 -7.05 6.44 -6.69
C THR A 26 -8.47 6.54 -6.15
N THR A 27 -9.47 6.72 -7.04
CA THR A 27 -10.88 6.73 -6.63
C THR A 27 -11.29 5.38 -6.05
N SER A 28 -10.87 4.27 -6.68
CA SER A 28 -11.10 2.91 -6.17
C SER A 28 -10.45 2.71 -4.81
N PHE A 29 -9.19 3.13 -4.64
CA PHE A 29 -8.52 3.13 -3.35
C PHE A 29 -9.31 3.90 -2.29
N TYR A 30 -9.76 5.12 -2.60
CA TYR A 30 -10.52 5.95 -1.67
C TYR A 30 -11.86 5.32 -1.29
N MET A 31 -12.53 4.62 -2.22
CA MET A 31 -13.74 3.87 -1.90
C MET A 31 -13.45 2.68 -0.98
N ILE A 32 -12.36 1.93 -1.22
CA ILE A 32 -11.97 0.80 -0.38
C ILE A 32 -11.54 1.27 1.01
N VAL A 33 -10.78 2.35 1.12
CA VAL A 33 -10.33 2.92 2.41
C VAL A 33 -11.47 3.58 3.19
N GLY A 34 -12.52 4.05 2.49
CA GLY A 34 -13.68 4.73 3.09
C GLY A 34 -13.54 6.24 3.20
N LEU A 35 -12.70 6.84 2.34
CA LEU A 35 -12.60 8.29 2.12
C LEU A 35 -13.70 8.78 1.18
N VAL A 36 -14.10 7.96 0.21
CA VAL A 36 -15.20 8.22 -0.72
C VAL A 36 -16.22 7.10 -0.59
N ARG A 37 -17.50 7.45 -0.54
CA ARG A 37 -18.58 6.46 -0.52
C ARG A 37 -18.94 6.08 -1.97
N PRO A 38 -18.98 4.79 -2.34
CA PRO A 38 -19.48 4.37 -3.64
C PRO A 38 -20.98 4.66 -3.77
N ASN A 39 -21.43 5.01 -4.97
CA ASN A 39 -22.85 5.24 -5.26
C ASN A 39 -23.65 3.92 -5.25
N SER A 40 -23.00 2.83 -5.67
CA SER A 40 -23.56 1.48 -5.71
C SER A 40 -22.45 0.44 -5.49
N GLY A 41 -22.82 -0.82 -5.31
CA GLY A 41 -21.87 -1.90 -5.02
C GLY A 41 -21.53 -1.99 -3.53
N ARG A 42 -20.56 -2.86 -3.20
CA ARG A 42 -20.18 -3.16 -1.83
C ARG A 42 -18.67 -3.32 -1.67
N VAL A 43 -18.18 -2.94 -0.51
CA VAL A 43 -16.82 -3.24 -0.04
C VAL A 43 -16.95 -4.24 1.11
N ILE A 44 -16.45 -5.45 0.88
CA ILE A 44 -16.46 -6.54 1.87
C ILE A 44 -15.04 -6.72 2.40
N PHE A 45 -14.88 -6.77 3.71
CA PHE A 45 -13.59 -7.01 4.37
C PHE A 45 -13.73 -8.07 5.46
N SER A 46 -13.02 -9.19 5.32
CA SER A 46 -13.13 -10.36 6.24
C SER A 46 -14.60 -10.69 6.55
N ASP A 47 -15.38 -10.92 5.48
CA ASP A 47 -16.82 -11.28 5.52
C ASP A 47 -17.77 -10.19 6.08
N THR A 48 -17.23 -9.00 6.39
CA THR A 48 -18.02 -7.86 6.88
C THR A 48 -18.23 -6.85 5.77
N ASP A 49 -19.48 -6.44 5.54
CA ASP A 49 -19.80 -5.31 4.67
C ASP A 49 -19.39 -4.01 5.36
N VAL A 50 -18.34 -3.37 4.85
CA VAL A 50 -17.79 -2.13 5.37
C VAL A 50 -18.13 -0.92 4.51
N THR A 51 -19.02 -1.06 3.54
CA THR A 51 -19.36 -0.02 2.55
C THR A 51 -19.74 1.31 3.21
N SER A 52 -20.53 1.27 4.27
CA SER A 52 -20.94 2.46 5.01
C SER A 52 -19.97 2.90 6.11
N TYR A 53 -18.90 2.14 6.37
CA TYR A 53 -17.97 2.45 7.45
C TYR A 53 -17.00 3.55 7.04
N PRO A 54 -16.82 4.58 7.87
CA PRO A 54 -15.77 5.58 7.64
C PRO A 54 -14.38 4.97 7.85
N MET A 55 -13.36 5.60 7.29
CA MET A 55 -11.97 5.15 7.29
C MET A 55 -11.47 4.65 8.67
N HIS A 56 -11.74 5.40 9.74
CA HIS A 56 -11.26 5.04 11.08
C HIS A 56 -11.86 3.72 11.61
N LYS A 57 -13.11 3.38 11.23
CA LYS A 57 -13.71 2.08 11.57
C LYS A 57 -13.08 0.95 10.77
N ARG A 58 -12.83 1.17 9.47
CA ARG A 58 -12.13 0.19 8.61
C ARG A 58 -10.70 -0.05 9.10
N ALA A 59 -9.99 1.00 9.51
CA ALA A 59 -8.65 0.88 10.09
C ALA A 59 -8.64 0.01 11.37
N ARG A 60 -9.63 0.15 12.24
CA ARG A 60 -9.77 -0.70 13.45
C ARG A 60 -10.09 -2.16 13.14
N LEU A 61 -10.68 -2.47 11.98
CA LEU A 61 -10.88 -3.83 11.51
C LEU A 61 -9.61 -4.45 10.92
N GLY A 62 -8.59 -3.64 10.63
CA GLY A 62 -7.31 -4.09 10.11
C GLY A 62 -7.02 -3.67 8.66
N MET A 63 -7.66 -2.62 8.16
CA MET A 63 -7.30 -2.04 6.86
C MET A 63 -6.24 -0.94 7.07
N GLY A 64 -5.00 -1.19 6.64
CA GLY A 64 -3.93 -0.20 6.61
C GLY A 64 -3.92 0.56 5.28
N TYR A 65 -3.60 1.85 5.32
CA TYR A 65 -3.46 2.68 4.14
C TYR A 65 -2.22 3.56 4.21
N LEU A 66 -1.44 3.51 3.16
CA LEU A 66 -0.27 4.35 2.96
C LEU A 66 -0.55 5.24 1.74
N PRO A 67 -0.81 6.54 1.95
CA PRO A 67 -1.07 7.48 0.86
C PRO A 67 0.20 7.79 0.07
N GLN A 68 0.02 8.34 -1.13
CA GLN A 68 1.09 8.83 -1.97
C GLN A 68 1.91 9.93 -1.27
N GLU A 69 1.22 10.87 -0.60
CA GLU A 69 1.89 11.94 0.13
C GLU A 69 2.57 11.45 1.41
N GLU A 70 3.69 12.09 1.76
CA GLU A 70 4.40 11.78 3.01
C GLU A 70 3.52 12.06 4.23
N SER A 71 3.08 11.01 4.92
CA SER A 71 2.23 11.11 6.13
C SER A 71 3.03 11.15 7.44
N ILE A 72 4.36 11.40 7.40
CA ILE A 72 5.22 11.43 8.59
C ILE A 72 5.08 12.75 9.36
N PHE A 73 5.25 12.69 10.66
CA PHE A 73 5.38 13.87 11.53
C PHE A 73 6.80 14.43 11.40
N ARG A 74 6.98 15.39 10.50
CA ARG A 74 8.30 15.86 10.06
C ARG A 74 9.18 16.41 11.19
N LYS A 75 8.60 17.01 12.24
CA LYS A 75 9.31 17.60 13.39
C LYS A 75 9.58 16.60 14.52
N MET A 76 9.06 15.38 14.42
CA MET A 76 9.28 14.31 15.38
C MET A 76 10.45 13.43 14.94
N THR A 77 11.08 12.72 15.89
CA THR A 77 12.07 11.69 15.58
C THR A 77 11.41 10.47 14.94
N VAL A 78 12.21 9.58 14.36
CA VAL A 78 11.75 8.30 13.79
C VAL A 78 11.00 7.49 14.85
N GLU A 79 11.58 7.34 16.05
CA GLU A 79 10.94 6.64 17.17
C GLU A 79 9.62 7.31 17.59
N GLN A 80 9.62 8.64 17.73
CA GLN A 80 8.42 9.39 18.09
C GLN A 80 7.30 9.24 17.07
N ASN A 81 7.63 9.13 15.78
CA ASN A 81 6.66 8.88 14.72
C ASN A 81 5.92 7.56 14.89
N ILE A 82 6.59 6.50 15.35
CA ILE A 82 6.00 5.19 15.63
C ILE A 82 5.24 5.24 16.96
N MET A 83 5.85 5.81 18.00
CA MET A 83 5.28 5.91 19.34
C MET A 83 3.96 6.68 19.35
N ALA A 84 3.84 7.78 18.59
CA ALA A 84 2.63 8.59 18.51
C ALA A 84 1.40 7.76 18.10
N ILE A 85 1.57 6.75 17.24
CA ILE A 85 0.46 5.85 16.85
C ILE A 85 0.25 4.79 17.94
N LEU A 86 1.34 4.22 18.49
CA LEU A 86 1.25 3.22 19.55
C LEU A 86 0.52 3.75 20.81
N GLU A 87 0.67 5.04 21.13
CA GLU A 87 0.00 5.69 22.25
C GLU A 87 -1.52 5.77 22.10
N THR A 88 -2.03 5.67 20.87
CA THR A 88 -3.48 5.61 20.61
C THR A 88 -4.09 4.23 20.85
N LEU A 89 -3.25 3.20 21.04
CA LEU A 89 -3.67 1.82 21.21
C LEU A 89 -3.77 1.43 22.69
N PRO A 90 -4.66 0.50 23.06
CA PRO A 90 -4.81 0.00 24.43
C PRO A 90 -3.66 -0.94 24.80
N MET A 91 -2.44 -0.41 24.90
CA MET A 91 -1.20 -1.12 25.21
C MET A 91 -0.53 -0.49 26.43
N SER A 92 0.12 -1.30 27.25
CA SER A 92 0.99 -0.83 28.32
C SER A 92 2.22 -0.10 27.77
N LYS A 93 2.89 0.69 28.62
CA LYS A 93 4.12 1.41 28.24
C LYS A 93 5.21 0.44 27.75
N THR A 94 5.34 -0.71 28.40
CA THR A 94 6.33 -1.74 28.03
C THR A 94 6.01 -2.38 26.68
N GLU A 95 4.74 -2.73 26.44
CA GLU A 95 4.33 -3.29 25.15
C GLU A 95 4.55 -2.31 23.99
N ARG A 96 4.23 -1.03 24.19
CA ARG A 96 4.50 0.02 23.19
C ARG A 96 5.99 0.12 22.89
N ARG A 97 6.84 0.11 23.92
CA ARG A 97 8.29 0.17 23.74
C ARG A 97 8.79 -1.02 22.93
N ASN A 98 8.44 -2.24 23.36
CA ASN A 98 8.83 -3.46 22.66
C ASN A 98 8.35 -3.46 21.20
N ARG A 99 7.12 -3.01 20.95
CA ARG A 99 6.58 -2.93 19.58
C ARG A 99 7.31 -1.88 18.74
N CYS A 100 7.65 -0.75 19.31
CA CYS A 100 8.45 0.28 18.65
C CYS A 100 9.82 -0.28 18.24
N ASP A 101 10.53 -0.90 19.17
CA ASP A 101 11.86 -1.47 18.93
C ASP A 101 11.81 -2.59 17.88
N GLN A 102 10.77 -3.43 17.90
CA GLN A 102 10.53 -4.44 16.87
C GLN A 102 10.37 -3.81 15.46
N LEU A 103 9.57 -2.75 15.35
CA LEU A 103 9.36 -2.08 14.06
C LEU A 103 10.63 -1.38 13.58
N LEU A 104 11.34 -0.69 14.47
CA LEU A 104 12.63 -0.07 14.14
C LEU A 104 13.60 -1.10 13.56
N HIS A 105 13.72 -2.26 14.24
CA HIS A 105 14.57 -3.37 13.80
C HIS A 105 14.10 -3.97 12.47
N GLN A 106 12.82 -4.31 12.37
CA GLN A 106 12.24 -4.92 11.16
C GLN A 106 12.50 -4.10 9.89
N PHE A 107 12.53 -2.76 10.03
CA PHE A 107 12.72 -1.83 8.91
C PHE A 107 14.15 -1.30 8.79
N GLY A 108 15.09 -1.74 9.66
CA GLY A 108 16.50 -1.33 9.61
C GLY A 108 16.69 0.17 9.85
N ILE A 109 15.87 0.77 10.72
CA ILE A 109 15.89 2.19 11.06
C ILE A 109 16.25 2.48 12.53
N GLU A 110 16.80 1.48 13.25
CA GLU A 110 17.19 1.63 14.66
C GLU A 110 18.29 2.69 14.83
N ARG A 111 19.28 2.68 13.92
CA ARG A 111 20.44 3.60 14.03
C ARG A 111 20.04 5.05 13.89
N ILE A 112 18.91 5.32 13.22
CA ILE A 112 18.36 6.66 13.00
C ILE A 112 17.14 6.95 13.87
N ALA A 113 16.82 6.11 14.88
CA ALA A 113 15.63 6.24 15.72
C ALA A 113 15.48 7.64 16.37
N LYS A 114 16.58 8.30 16.68
CA LYS A 114 16.63 9.62 17.31
C LYS A 114 16.73 10.77 16.29
N ASN A 115 16.91 10.49 15.01
CA ASN A 115 16.97 11.53 13.98
C ASN A 115 15.58 12.11 13.74
N ILE A 116 15.52 13.43 13.46
CA ILE A 116 14.28 14.11 13.09
C ILE A 116 13.86 13.66 11.69
N ALA A 117 12.59 13.29 11.53
CA ALA A 117 12.09 12.72 10.28
C ALA A 117 12.25 13.64 9.05
N LEU A 118 12.31 14.95 9.26
CA LEU A 118 12.58 15.92 8.18
C LEU A 118 13.95 15.70 7.51
N THR A 119 14.96 15.25 8.26
CA THR A 119 16.35 15.10 7.78
C THR A 119 16.63 13.76 7.10
N LEU A 120 15.66 12.88 7.05
CA LEU A 120 15.80 11.54 6.46
C LEU A 120 15.88 11.62 4.93
N SER A 121 16.61 10.67 4.35
CA SER A 121 16.57 10.39 2.91
C SER A 121 15.18 9.88 2.47
N GLY A 122 14.89 9.90 1.16
CA GLY A 122 13.62 9.39 0.62
C GLY A 122 13.36 7.94 0.99
N GLY A 123 14.37 7.07 0.89
CA GLY A 123 14.26 5.65 1.27
C GLY A 123 14.01 5.45 2.76
N GLU A 124 14.71 6.19 3.64
CA GLU A 124 14.48 6.14 5.09
C GLU A 124 13.09 6.63 5.47
N LYS A 125 12.62 7.71 4.87
CA LYS A 125 11.24 8.20 5.04
C LYS A 125 10.23 7.14 4.62
N ARG A 126 10.46 6.46 3.50
CA ARG A 126 9.55 5.42 3.02
C ARG A 126 9.51 4.23 3.98
N ARG A 127 10.66 3.76 4.46
CA ARG A 127 10.74 2.72 5.50
C ARG A 127 9.98 3.12 6.77
N LEU A 128 10.17 4.34 7.25
CA LEU A 128 9.44 4.88 8.40
C LEU A 128 7.92 4.92 8.15
N THR A 129 7.49 5.37 6.97
CA THR A 129 6.07 5.47 6.63
C THR A 129 5.41 4.09 6.58
N ILE A 130 6.08 3.08 6.00
CA ILE A 130 5.59 1.70 5.99
C ILE A 130 5.57 1.14 7.42
N ALA A 131 6.64 1.33 8.23
CA ALA A 131 6.69 0.90 9.62
C ALA A 131 5.50 1.45 10.44
N ARG A 132 5.16 2.73 10.24
CA ARG A 132 4.00 3.37 10.89
C ARG A 132 2.68 2.72 10.49
N SER A 133 2.50 2.38 9.22
CA SER A 133 1.26 1.73 8.75
C SER A 133 1.05 0.34 9.35
N LEU A 134 2.12 -0.30 9.83
CA LEU A 134 2.08 -1.62 10.46
C LEU A 134 1.96 -1.61 11.98
N VAL A 135 1.91 -0.44 12.60
CA VAL A 135 1.75 -0.31 14.07
C VAL A 135 0.48 -1.02 14.54
N THR A 136 -0.61 -0.87 13.82
CA THR A 136 -1.93 -1.46 14.13
C THR A 136 -2.07 -2.93 13.75
N LYS A 137 -1.00 -3.57 13.22
CA LYS A 137 -1.02 -4.97 12.73
C LYS A 137 -2.16 -5.21 11.73
N PRO A 138 -2.20 -4.49 10.61
CA PRO A 138 -3.28 -4.63 9.64
C PRO A 138 -3.29 -6.04 9.02
N LYS A 139 -4.48 -6.45 8.53
CA LYS A 139 -4.67 -7.67 7.72
C LYS A 139 -4.53 -7.38 6.22
N LEU A 140 -4.84 -6.15 5.81
CA LEU A 140 -4.68 -5.62 4.46
C LEU A 140 -3.88 -4.31 4.54
N LEU A 141 -2.86 -4.17 3.71
CA LEU A 141 -2.12 -2.93 3.52
C LEU A 141 -2.32 -2.42 2.10
N MET A 142 -2.87 -1.22 1.98
CA MET A 142 -3.06 -0.54 0.71
C MET A 142 -1.94 0.48 0.52
N LEU A 143 -1.19 0.36 -0.57
CA LEU A 143 -0.02 1.17 -0.91
C LEU A 143 -0.32 2.00 -2.16
N ASP A 144 -0.47 3.31 -1.97
CA ASP A 144 -0.70 4.25 -3.06
C ASP A 144 0.63 4.87 -3.49
N GLU A 145 1.10 4.52 -4.67
CA GLU A 145 2.37 4.91 -5.28
C GLU A 145 3.60 4.73 -4.35
N PRO A 146 3.89 3.47 -3.89
CA PRO A 146 4.97 3.23 -2.95
C PRO A 146 6.37 3.54 -3.49
N PHE A 147 6.56 3.62 -4.80
CA PHE A 147 7.85 3.87 -5.45
C PHE A 147 8.03 5.32 -5.90
N SER A 148 6.99 6.15 -5.78
CA SER A 148 7.05 7.56 -6.18
C SER A 148 8.03 8.36 -5.32
N GLY A 149 8.91 9.14 -5.97
CA GLY A 149 9.89 9.97 -5.28
C GLY A 149 11.01 9.21 -4.56
N VAL A 150 11.15 7.92 -4.82
CA VAL A 150 12.21 7.06 -4.27
C VAL A 150 13.30 6.87 -5.32
N ASP A 151 14.58 6.97 -4.92
CA ASP A 151 15.68 6.70 -5.83
C ASP A 151 15.74 5.22 -6.25
N PRO A 152 16.30 4.89 -7.44
CA PRO A 152 16.25 3.52 -7.97
C PRO A 152 16.86 2.46 -7.06
N ILE A 153 17.89 2.79 -6.28
CA ILE A 153 18.51 1.84 -5.34
C ILE A 153 17.55 1.54 -4.19
N ALA A 154 16.92 2.59 -3.65
CA ALA A 154 15.98 2.45 -2.54
C ALA A 154 14.64 1.82 -2.98
N VAL A 155 14.25 1.88 -4.26
CA VAL A 155 13.07 1.16 -4.79
C VAL A 155 13.20 -0.33 -4.55
N TYR A 156 14.35 -0.93 -4.84
CA TYR A 156 14.60 -2.35 -4.58
C TYR A 156 14.39 -2.72 -3.10
N ASP A 157 14.89 -1.89 -2.19
CA ASP A 157 14.69 -2.12 -0.74
C ASP A 157 13.21 -2.09 -0.35
N VAL A 158 12.45 -1.13 -0.90
CA VAL A 158 11.00 -1.04 -0.66
C VAL A 158 10.28 -2.27 -1.22
N GLN A 159 10.65 -2.74 -2.41
CA GLN A 159 10.13 -3.98 -2.98
C GLN A 159 10.37 -5.18 -2.07
N GLN A 160 11.61 -5.34 -1.56
CA GLN A 160 11.94 -6.44 -0.63
C GLN A 160 11.11 -6.37 0.65
N ILE A 161 10.89 -5.17 1.19
CA ILE A 161 10.01 -4.96 2.35
C ILE A 161 8.59 -5.46 2.02
N ILE A 162 8.01 -5.04 0.90
CA ILE A 162 6.64 -5.41 0.48
C ILE A 162 6.53 -6.94 0.31
N VAL A 163 7.49 -7.56 -0.38
CA VAL A 163 7.54 -9.02 -0.57
C VAL A 163 7.66 -9.76 0.77
N ASN A 164 8.46 -9.27 1.71
CA ASN A 164 8.59 -9.89 3.04
C ASN A 164 7.30 -9.76 3.86
N LEU A 165 6.59 -8.64 3.75
CA LEU A 165 5.28 -8.45 4.38
C LEU A 165 4.25 -9.44 3.84
N ARG A 166 4.21 -9.67 2.51
CA ARG A 166 3.39 -10.71 1.89
C ARG A 166 3.70 -12.09 2.47
N LYS A 167 5.01 -12.45 2.56
CA LYS A 167 5.45 -13.74 3.12
C LYS A 167 5.01 -13.95 4.57
N SER A 168 4.80 -12.87 5.32
CA SER A 168 4.25 -12.93 6.69
C SER A 168 2.72 -13.08 6.74
N GLY A 169 2.06 -13.24 5.58
CA GLY A 169 0.60 -13.44 5.46
C GLY A 169 -0.21 -12.16 5.27
N LEU A 170 0.44 -10.99 5.15
CA LEU A 170 -0.25 -9.72 4.91
C LEU A 170 -0.82 -9.67 3.49
N ALA A 171 -2.09 -9.32 3.35
CA ALA A 171 -2.69 -8.97 2.07
C ALA A 171 -2.23 -7.57 1.65
N ILE A 172 -1.85 -7.39 0.39
CA ILE A 172 -1.34 -6.11 -0.10
C ILE A 172 -2.05 -5.73 -1.40
N LEU A 173 -2.58 -4.51 -1.45
CA LEU A 173 -3.06 -3.89 -2.67
C LEU A 173 -2.14 -2.71 -3.01
N VAL A 174 -1.57 -2.70 -4.21
CA VAL A 174 -0.61 -1.67 -4.62
C VAL A 174 -1.03 -1.04 -5.93
N THR A 175 -0.87 0.28 -6.03
CA THR A 175 -0.92 1.01 -7.30
C THR A 175 0.31 1.90 -7.42
N ASP A 176 0.87 1.97 -8.62
CA ASP A 176 1.99 2.86 -8.92
C ASP A 176 2.00 3.18 -10.43
N HIS A 177 2.56 4.32 -10.80
CA HIS A 177 2.81 4.66 -12.20
C HIS A 177 4.07 3.97 -12.75
N ASN A 178 4.96 3.48 -11.88
CA ASN A 178 6.12 2.66 -12.25
C ASN A 178 5.70 1.21 -12.48
N VAL A 179 5.20 0.95 -13.70
CA VAL A 179 4.63 -0.35 -14.08
C VAL A 179 5.58 -1.51 -13.87
N ARG A 180 6.87 -1.33 -14.28
CA ARG A 180 7.88 -2.39 -14.16
C ARG A 180 8.12 -2.76 -12.70
N GLU A 181 8.28 -1.76 -11.85
CA GLU A 181 8.52 -1.96 -10.43
C GLU A 181 7.34 -2.65 -9.74
N THR A 182 6.13 -2.29 -10.13
CA THR A 182 4.91 -2.92 -9.62
C THR A 182 4.79 -4.36 -10.11
N LEU A 183 4.92 -4.60 -11.42
CA LEU A 183 4.82 -5.94 -12.00
C LEU A 183 5.93 -6.90 -11.49
N SER A 184 7.06 -6.37 -11.01
CA SER A 184 8.13 -7.21 -10.47
C SER A 184 7.75 -7.89 -9.15
N ILE A 185 6.81 -7.34 -8.38
CA ILE A 185 6.46 -7.81 -7.03
C ILE A 185 5.06 -8.38 -6.90
N VAL A 186 4.14 -8.09 -7.83
CA VAL A 186 2.75 -8.57 -7.74
C VAL A 186 2.62 -10.04 -8.10
N ASP A 187 1.70 -10.73 -7.45
CA ASP A 187 1.27 -12.07 -7.82
C ASP A 187 0.31 -12.03 -9.02
N ARG A 188 -0.59 -11.05 -9.01
CA ARG A 188 -1.51 -10.71 -10.12
C ARG A 188 -1.89 -9.25 -10.06
N ALA A 189 -2.50 -8.76 -11.13
CA ALA A 189 -2.99 -7.38 -11.16
C ALA A 189 -4.30 -7.25 -11.94
N TYR A 190 -5.00 -6.15 -11.67
CA TYR A 190 -6.14 -5.67 -12.43
C TYR A 190 -5.71 -4.46 -13.26
N LEU A 191 -5.97 -4.50 -14.55
CA LEU A 191 -5.82 -3.34 -15.41
C LEU A 191 -7.14 -2.59 -15.48
N ILE A 192 -7.13 -1.35 -14.99
CA ILE A 192 -8.28 -0.45 -15.08
C ILE A 192 -8.08 0.53 -16.23
N TYR A 193 -9.12 0.66 -17.03
CA TYR A 193 -9.21 1.66 -18.08
C TYR A 193 -10.61 2.26 -18.08
N GLU A 194 -10.73 3.58 -18.14
CA GLU A 194 -12.02 4.32 -18.13
C GLU A 194 -13.00 3.89 -17.02
N GLY A 195 -12.47 3.51 -15.87
CA GLY A 195 -13.25 3.15 -14.70
C GLY A 195 -13.71 1.70 -14.63
N ARG A 196 -13.28 0.83 -15.56
CA ARG A 196 -13.62 -0.59 -15.62
C ARG A 196 -12.38 -1.46 -15.56
N VAL A 197 -12.54 -2.71 -15.13
CA VAL A 197 -11.49 -3.73 -15.26
C VAL A 197 -11.53 -4.28 -16.67
N GLU A 198 -10.48 -4.05 -17.44
CA GLU A 198 -10.36 -4.51 -18.83
C GLU A 198 -9.57 -5.82 -18.95
N SER A 199 -8.64 -6.05 -18.03
CA SER A 199 -7.86 -7.28 -17.99
C SER A 199 -7.46 -7.59 -16.55
N GLU A 200 -7.37 -8.87 -16.20
CA GLU A 200 -6.83 -9.33 -14.92
C GLU A 200 -6.03 -10.60 -15.11
N GLY A 201 -4.99 -10.79 -14.32
CA GLY A 201 -4.19 -12.00 -14.37
C GLY A 201 -2.82 -11.85 -13.72
N THR A 202 -2.02 -12.90 -13.86
CA THR A 202 -0.63 -12.89 -13.43
C THR A 202 0.18 -11.87 -14.24
N LYS A 203 1.34 -11.50 -13.72
CA LYS A 203 2.28 -10.63 -14.42
C LYS A 203 2.58 -11.14 -15.85
N ASP A 204 2.85 -12.44 -16.00
CA ASP A 204 3.19 -13.03 -17.32
C ASP A 204 2.02 -12.99 -18.30
N PHE A 205 0.79 -13.16 -17.81
CA PHE A 205 -0.40 -12.98 -18.60
C PHE A 205 -0.52 -11.53 -19.09
N LEU A 206 -0.48 -10.56 -18.19
CA LEU A 206 -0.68 -9.14 -18.51
C LEU A 206 0.37 -8.57 -19.47
N ILE A 207 1.63 -9.02 -19.34
CA ILE A 207 2.72 -8.59 -20.25
C ILE A 207 2.47 -9.05 -21.70
N ASN A 208 1.82 -10.19 -21.88
CA ASN A 208 1.54 -10.77 -23.20
C ASN A 208 0.12 -10.50 -23.70
N ASP A 209 -0.76 -9.99 -22.84
CA ASP A 209 -2.15 -9.69 -23.18
C ASP A 209 -2.25 -8.52 -24.16
N PRO A 210 -2.88 -8.69 -25.33
CA PRO A 210 -3.03 -7.62 -26.34
C PRO A 210 -3.74 -6.39 -25.80
N ILE A 211 -4.76 -6.58 -24.94
CA ILE A 211 -5.53 -5.48 -24.35
C ILE A 211 -4.62 -4.66 -23.42
N SER A 212 -3.87 -5.32 -22.54
CA SER A 212 -2.93 -4.66 -21.62
C SER A 212 -1.85 -3.88 -22.37
N ARG A 213 -1.33 -4.43 -23.47
CA ARG A 213 -0.36 -3.75 -24.33
C ARG A 213 -0.96 -2.54 -25.03
N GLN A 214 -2.11 -2.69 -25.62
CA GLN A 214 -2.78 -1.61 -26.36
C GLN A 214 -3.17 -0.44 -25.44
N LEU A 215 -3.76 -0.72 -24.28
CA LEU A 215 -4.35 0.31 -23.41
C LEU A 215 -3.34 0.94 -22.43
N TYR A 216 -2.25 0.24 -22.08
CA TYR A 216 -1.41 0.70 -21.00
C TYR A 216 0.09 0.43 -21.15
N LEU A 217 0.50 -0.81 -21.43
CA LEU A 217 1.93 -1.17 -21.42
C LEU A 217 2.69 -0.64 -22.64
N GLY A 218 2.01 -0.57 -23.80
CA GLY A 218 2.61 -0.24 -25.09
C GLY A 218 3.27 -1.46 -25.75
N GLU A 219 3.31 -1.45 -27.08
CA GLU A 219 3.80 -2.56 -27.92
C GLU A 219 5.26 -2.96 -27.62
N ARG A 220 6.09 -1.99 -27.23
CA ARG A 220 7.52 -2.19 -26.96
C ARG A 220 7.85 -2.52 -25.50
N PHE A 221 6.85 -2.71 -24.66
CA PHE A 221 7.08 -3.01 -23.24
C PHE A 221 7.81 -4.34 -23.08
N LYS A 222 8.90 -4.34 -22.28
CA LYS A 222 9.67 -5.50 -21.85
C LYS A 222 9.99 -5.36 -20.37
N MET A 223 9.94 -6.48 -19.62
CA MET A 223 10.41 -6.57 -18.23
C MET A 223 11.94 -6.64 -18.17
#